data_5cc536e03b8b07c93ebdba8522f9f703
#
_entry.id   5cc536e03b8b07c93ebdba8522f9f703
#
_cell.length_a   1.000
_cell.length_b   1.000
_cell.length_c   1.000
_cell.angle_alpha   90.00
_cell.angle_beta   90.00
_cell.angle_gamma   90.00
#
_symmetry.space_group_name_H-M   'P 1'
#
loop_
_entity.id
_entity.type
_entity.pdbx_description
1 polymer ?
#
loop_
_entity_poly.entity_id
_entity_poly.type
_entity_poly.pdbx_seq_one_letter_code
_entity_poly.pdbx_strand_id
1 'polypeptide(L)'
;MNLLPDEILETIDMIEMQNLDVRTVTMGISLLDCIETSAEKTAENIYNKIVKNGKDLVKIADEVASKYNVPIVNKRVSVTPIAIIGNSTDATDYTIFAKALDKAAKEIGIDFIGGFSALVDKGFTKGDLRLIESIPAALSQTDRVCSSVNVGSTKSGINLDAVKMMGKTVKELANLSKEADGLAAAKFVVFTNAVPDNPFMAGAFHGVENPDIVLNVGISGPGVVRHALANISKTAKIDEITEAIKKVSFKITRMGELVGKEVANRLGVEFGIIDLSLAPTPAVGDSVGNVLEEFGLESVGAYGTTLALAILNDAVKKGGAMAATRVGGLTGAFIPVSEDQGMIEATSKGHLNLEKLEAMTCVCSVGLDMIAIPGDTTEAVISGIIADEMAIGMVNSKTTAVRLIPVPNKKAGDRVVFGGLLGEADIIDINNLDCSVLINRGGKVAPPIQALKN
;
A
#
# COMPACT_ATOMS: atom_id res chain seq x y z
N MET A 1 4.35 -11.09 -34.35
CA MET A 1 3.12 -10.33 -34.10
C MET A 1 3.29 -9.00 -34.79
N ASN A 2 2.55 -8.71 -35.86
CA ASN A 2 2.60 -7.41 -36.51
C ASN A 2 1.73 -6.45 -35.70
N LEU A 3 2.35 -5.55 -34.94
CA LEU A 3 1.64 -4.45 -34.29
C LEU A 3 1.11 -3.51 -35.39
N LEU A 4 -0.16 -3.14 -35.28
CA LEU A 4 -0.73 -2.12 -36.17
C LEU A 4 -0.14 -0.75 -35.78
N PRO A 5 0.07 0.17 -36.74
CA PRO A 5 0.58 1.52 -36.44
C PRO A 5 -0.22 2.23 -35.32
N ASP A 6 -1.54 2.07 -35.34
CA ASP A 6 -2.43 2.66 -34.32
C ASP A 6 -2.19 2.11 -32.91
N GLU A 7 -1.86 0.82 -32.76
CA GLU A 7 -1.54 0.23 -31.46
C GLU A 7 -0.20 0.75 -30.89
N ILE A 8 0.75 1.09 -31.78
CA ILE A 8 2.02 1.70 -31.37
C ILE A 8 1.78 3.14 -30.91
N LEU A 9 1.02 3.92 -31.66
CA LEU A 9 0.67 5.30 -31.29
C LEU A 9 -0.10 5.33 -29.96
N GLU A 10 -1.08 4.47 -29.79
CA GLU A 10 -1.84 4.36 -28.55
C GLU A 10 -0.91 4.07 -27.33
N THR A 11 0.08 3.20 -27.49
CA THR A 11 1.03 2.90 -26.42
C THR A 11 1.89 4.12 -26.07
N ILE A 12 2.33 4.88 -27.06
CA ILE A 12 3.09 6.13 -26.85
C ILE A 12 2.21 7.15 -26.11
N ASP A 13 0.97 7.34 -26.53
CA ASP A 13 0.03 8.26 -25.88
C ASP A 13 -0.24 7.86 -24.41
N MET A 14 -0.36 6.58 -24.11
CA MET A 14 -0.53 6.09 -22.74
C MET A 14 0.64 6.53 -21.83
N ILE A 15 1.85 6.53 -22.34
CA ILE A 15 3.05 6.87 -21.56
C ILE A 15 3.22 8.40 -21.48
N GLU A 16 3.20 9.09 -22.63
CA GLU A 16 3.57 10.51 -22.70
C GLU A 16 2.45 11.47 -22.28
N MET A 17 1.18 11.06 -22.50
CA MET A 17 0.02 11.95 -22.33
C MET A 17 -0.93 11.52 -21.21
N GLN A 18 -0.90 10.25 -20.79
CA GLN A 18 -1.90 9.65 -19.90
C GLN A 18 -1.30 9.11 -18.59
N ASN A 19 -0.06 9.47 -18.27
CA ASN A 19 0.62 9.13 -17.03
C ASN A 19 0.73 7.61 -16.73
N LEU A 20 0.92 6.78 -17.77
CA LEU A 20 1.24 5.37 -17.55
C LEU A 20 2.64 5.24 -16.93
N ASP A 21 2.72 4.61 -15.78
CA ASP A 21 4.00 4.32 -15.15
C ASP A 21 4.09 2.90 -14.58
N VAL A 22 5.30 2.38 -14.51
CA VAL A 22 5.62 1.29 -13.59
C VAL A 22 5.87 1.95 -12.23
N ARG A 23 4.86 1.91 -11.37
CA ARG A 23 4.90 2.59 -10.09
C ARG A 23 6.02 2.08 -9.21
N THR A 24 6.29 0.78 -9.27
CA THR A 24 7.38 0.20 -8.51
C THR A 24 7.89 -1.10 -9.11
N VAL A 25 9.19 -1.32 -8.99
CA VAL A 25 9.82 -2.64 -9.00
C VAL A 25 10.27 -2.94 -7.58
N THR A 26 9.81 -4.06 -7.02
CA THR A 26 10.08 -4.44 -5.63
C THR A 26 10.75 -5.81 -5.60
N MET A 27 12.00 -5.83 -5.14
CA MET A 27 12.72 -7.09 -4.92
C MET A 27 12.35 -7.66 -3.56
N GLY A 28 11.70 -8.83 -3.55
CA GLY A 28 11.47 -9.61 -2.34
C GLY A 28 12.71 -10.44 -2.00
N ILE A 29 13.16 -10.39 -0.75
CA ILE A 29 14.36 -11.10 -0.28
C ILE A 29 14.01 -11.84 1.01
N SER A 30 14.12 -13.17 1.01
CA SER A 30 14.03 -13.97 2.22
C SER A 30 15.25 -13.71 3.12
N LEU A 31 15.01 -13.56 4.41
CA LEU A 31 16.05 -13.36 5.41
C LEU A 31 16.22 -14.57 6.36
N LEU A 32 15.57 -15.69 6.05
CA LEU A 32 15.56 -16.86 6.93
C LEU A 32 16.96 -17.44 7.15
N ASP A 33 17.83 -17.38 6.16
CA ASP A 33 19.23 -17.81 6.23
C ASP A 33 20.17 -16.81 6.91
N CYS A 34 19.68 -15.62 7.27
CA CYS A 34 20.44 -14.59 7.99
C CYS A 34 20.43 -14.78 9.51
N ILE A 35 19.59 -15.69 10.03
CA ILE A 35 19.35 -15.84 11.47
C ILE A 35 20.55 -16.42 12.19
N GLU A 36 21.01 -15.70 13.22
CA GLU A 36 21.99 -16.10 14.19
C GLU A 36 21.46 -15.84 15.61
N THR A 37 22.08 -16.44 16.64
CA THR A 37 21.70 -16.14 18.02
C THR A 37 22.03 -14.68 18.40
N SER A 38 23.18 -14.15 17.91
CA SER A 38 23.55 -12.74 18.10
C SER A 38 22.74 -11.83 17.18
N ALA A 39 22.13 -10.82 17.76
CA ALA A 39 21.42 -9.77 17.04
C ALA A 39 22.34 -9.00 16.08
N GLU A 40 23.57 -8.71 16.52
CA GLU A 40 24.56 -7.99 15.70
C GLU A 40 24.95 -8.78 14.46
N LYS A 41 25.20 -10.09 14.61
CA LYS A 41 25.51 -10.96 13.46
C LYS A 41 24.33 -11.10 12.52
N THR A 42 23.13 -11.25 13.06
CA THR A 42 21.90 -11.28 12.25
C THR A 42 21.74 -9.98 11.46
N ALA A 43 21.92 -8.82 12.10
CA ALA A 43 21.83 -7.53 11.45
C ALA A 43 22.89 -7.34 10.35
N GLU A 44 24.13 -7.83 10.59
CA GLU A 44 25.20 -7.84 9.60
C GLU A 44 24.87 -8.74 8.39
N ASN A 45 24.36 -9.95 8.64
CA ASN A 45 23.93 -10.89 7.59
C ASN A 45 22.80 -10.30 6.75
N ILE A 46 21.80 -9.66 7.39
CA ILE A 46 20.69 -8.95 6.71
C ILE A 46 21.24 -7.89 5.77
N TYR A 47 22.08 -7.00 6.30
CA TYR A 47 22.71 -5.95 5.49
C TYR A 47 23.48 -6.53 4.30
N ASN A 48 24.35 -7.51 4.54
CA ASN A 48 25.18 -8.14 3.49
C ASN A 48 24.32 -8.81 2.41
N LYS A 49 23.26 -9.54 2.79
CA LYS A 49 22.37 -10.21 1.84
C LYS A 49 21.63 -9.22 0.96
N ILE A 50 21.11 -8.13 1.54
CA ILE A 50 20.38 -7.10 0.78
C ILE A 50 21.33 -6.39 -0.19
N VAL A 51 22.52 -5.96 0.27
CA VAL A 51 23.49 -5.27 -0.58
C VAL A 51 23.96 -6.18 -1.71
N LYS A 52 24.30 -7.44 -1.41
CA LYS A 52 24.74 -8.40 -2.43
C LYS A 52 23.74 -8.56 -3.57
N ASN A 53 22.45 -8.69 -3.24
CA ASN A 53 21.40 -9.00 -4.22
C ASN A 53 20.78 -7.76 -4.85
N GLY A 54 20.71 -6.63 -4.11
CA GLY A 54 20.05 -5.40 -4.53
C GLY A 54 20.94 -4.37 -5.23
N LYS A 55 22.27 -4.54 -5.23
CA LYS A 55 23.23 -3.52 -5.71
C LYS A 55 23.00 -3.03 -7.14
N ASP A 56 22.49 -3.89 -8.01
CA ASP A 56 22.27 -3.57 -9.42
C ASP A 56 20.80 -3.20 -9.74
N LEU A 57 19.89 -3.27 -8.74
CA LEU A 57 18.45 -3.07 -8.93
C LEU A 57 18.13 -1.72 -9.54
N VAL A 58 18.64 -0.64 -8.96
CA VAL A 58 18.36 0.74 -9.42
C VAL A 58 18.89 0.95 -10.83
N LYS A 59 20.16 0.60 -11.08
CA LYS A 59 20.78 0.75 -12.38
C LYS A 59 20.04 0.00 -13.48
N ILE A 60 19.71 -1.27 -13.25
CA ILE A 60 19.00 -2.10 -14.24
C ILE A 60 17.56 -1.58 -14.47
N ALA A 61 16.88 -1.17 -13.42
CA ALA A 61 15.55 -0.57 -13.56
C ALA A 61 15.57 0.69 -14.41
N ASP A 62 16.55 1.60 -14.20
CA ASP A 62 16.69 2.83 -14.97
C ASP A 62 17.06 2.56 -16.45
N GLU A 63 17.92 1.58 -16.70
CA GLU A 63 18.25 1.15 -18.07
C GLU A 63 17.04 0.58 -18.81
N VAL A 64 16.20 -0.21 -18.12
CA VAL A 64 14.97 -0.78 -18.69
C VAL A 64 13.91 0.30 -18.90
N ALA A 65 13.75 1.23 -17.94
CA ALA A 65 12.89 2.38 -18.08
C ALA A 65 13.25 3.19 -19.34
N SER A 66 14.53 3.49 -19.54
CA SER A 66 15.04 4.19 -20.73
C SER A 66 14.83 3.40 -22.01
N LYS A 67 15.01 2.06 -21.99
CA LYS A 67 14.83 1.19 -23.17
C LYS A 67 13.39 1.21 -23.70
N TYR A 68 12.41 1.20 -22.80
CA TYR A 68 10.99 1.14 -23.16
C TYR A 68 10.29 2.50 -23.12
N ASN A 69 11.01 3.55 -22.73
CA ASN A 69 10.46 4.90 -22.47
C ASN A 69 9.29 4.88 -21.49
N VAL A 70 9.29 3.95 -20.49
CA VAL A 70 8.26 3.85 -19.45
C VAL A 70 8.91 4.18 -18.11
N PRO A 71 8.44 5.21 -17.39
CA PRO A 71 9.00 5.53 -16.08
C PRO A 71 8.87 4.37 -15.09
N ILE A 72 9.95 4.04 -14.38
CA ILE A 72 9.91 3.20 -13.17
C ILE A 72 10.11 4.13 -11.98
N VAL A 73 9.02 4.50 -11.32
CA VAL A 73 8.99 5.60 -10.36
C VAL A 73 9.73 5.24 -9.06
N ASN A 74 9.47 4.04 -8.50
CA ASN A 74 10.11 3.59 -7.28
C ASN A 74 10.86 2.26 -7.48
N LYS A 75 12.01 2.14 -6.84
CA LYS A 75 12.78 0.90 -6.70
C LYS A 75 12.79 0.54 -5.22
N ARG A 76 12.28 -0.64 -4.88
CA ARG A 76 12.05 -1.03 -3.48
C ARG A 76 12.59 -2.42 -3.19
N VAL A 77 12.77 -2.68 -1.91
CA VAL A 77 13.01 -4.03 -1.38
C VAL A 77 11.95 -4.35 -0.33
N SER A 78 11.46 -5.57 -0.31
CA SER A 78 10.66 -6.12 0.78
C SER A 78 11.37 -7.34 1.35
N VAL A 79 11.37 -7.51 2.67
CA VAL A 79 12.04 -8.62 3.33
C VAL A 79 11.10 -9.44 4.17
N THR A 80 11.51 -10.64 4.55
CA THR A 80 10.81 -11.48 5.53
C THR A 80 10.48 -10.65 6.77
N PRO A 81 9.27 -10.77 7.35
CA PRO A 81 8.89 -10.02 8.55
C PRO A 81 9.94 -10.12 9.65
N ILE A 82 10.50 -8.99 10.06
CA ILE A 82 11.60 -8.93 11.04
C ILE A 82 11.18 -9.51 12.40
N ALA A 83 9.90 -9.50 12.74
CA ALA A 83 9.43 -10.16 13.95
C ALA A 83 9.76 -11.66 13.96
N ILE A 84 9.69 -12.33 12.81
CA ILE A 84 10.05 -13.75 12.66
C ILE A 84 11.56 -13.94 12.85
N ILE A 85 12.36 -13.10 12.17
CA ILE A 85 13.82 -13.17 12.23
C ILE A 85 14.34 -12.88 13.64
N GLY A 86 13.89 -11.79 14.22
CA GLY A 86 14.32 -11.32 15.54
C GLY A 86 13.91 -12.23 16.70
N ASN A 87 12.82 -13.02 16.54
CA ASN A 87 12.34 -13.92 17.58
C ASN A 87 13.36 -14.97 18.02
N SER A 88 14.29 -15.33 17.14
CA SER A 88 15.36 -16.33 17.39
C SER A 88 16.66 -15.71 17.89
N THR A 89 16.73 -14.39 18.03
CA THR A 89 17.92 -13.65 18.47
C THR A 89 17.85 -13.24 19.94
N ASP A 90 18.99 -12.80 20.47
CA ASP A 90 19.09 -12.22 21.83
C ASP A 90 18.64 -10.75 21.91
N ALA A 91 18.26 -10.13 20.78
CA ALA A 91 17.80 -8.74 20.72
C ALA A 91 16.60 -8.49 21.67
N THR A 92 16.68 -7.45 22.44
CA THR A 92 15.56 -6.91 23.24
C THR A 92 14.91 -5.70 22.59
N ASP A 93 15.63 -5.01 21.69
CA ASP A 93 15.20 -3.88 20.90
C ASP A 93 15.54 -4.15 19.42
N TYR A 94 14.54 -4.05 18.55
CA TYR A 94 14.69 -4.37 17.13
C TYR A 94 15.09 -3.17 16.26
N THR A 95 15.37 -2.01 16.87
CA THR A 95 15.92 -0.85 16.13
C THR A 95 17.26 -1.19 15.45
N ILE A 96 18.01 -2.15 15.97
CA ILE A 96 19.24 -2.66 15.33
C ILE A 96 18.97 -3.21 13.93
N PHE A 97 17.90 -3.96 13.74
CA PHE A 97 17.51 -4.49 12.44
C PHE A 97 17.00 -3.39 11.50
N ALA A 98 16.18 -2.44 12.03
CA ALA A 98 15.74 -1.29 11.24
C ALA A 98 16.92 -0.48 10.71
N LYS A 99 17.94 -0.23 11.54
CA LYS A 99 19.18 0.46 11.12
C LYS A 99 19.96 -0.32 10.06
N ALA A 100 20.01 -1.64 10.15
CA ALA A 100 20.65 -2.48 9.14
C ALA A 100 19.90 -2.41 7.79
N LEU A 101 18.56 -2.46 7.83
CA LEU A 101 17.70 -2.27 6.65
C LEU A 101 17.90 -0.89 6.00
N ASP A 102 17.86 0.17 6.79
CA ASP A 102 18.03 1.55 6.30
C ASP A 102 19.41 1.77 5.69
N LYS A 103 20.45 1.26 6.35
CA LYS A 103 21.83 1.32 5.85
C LYS A 103 21.96 0.62 4.51
N ALA A 104 21.42 -0.60 4.38
CA ALA A 104 21.42 -1.35 3.13
C ALA A 104 20.64 -0.62 2.03
N ALA A 105 19.44 -0.10 2.35
CA ALA A 105 18.62 0.65 1.41
C ALA A 105 19.32 1.92 0.89
N LYS A 106 20.02 2.64 1.76
CA LYS A 106 20.82 3.82 1.38
C LYS A 106 21.98 3.46 0.47
N GLU A 107 22.67 2.35 0.76
CA GLU A 107 23.84 1.92 -0.01
C GLU A 107 23.46 1.50 -1.43
N ILE A 108 22.38 0.71 -1.60
CA ILE A 108 21.92 0.28 -2.91
C ILE A 108 21.05 1.33 -3.64
N GLY A 109 20.75 2.46 -3.00
CA GLY A 109 20.08 3.62 -3.61
C GLY A 109 18.57 3.47 -3.82
N ILE A 110 17.92 2.47 -3.20
CA ILE A 110 16.46 2.26 -3.34
C ILE A 110 15.64 3.28 -2.55
N ASP A 111 14.39 3.50 -2.94
CA ASP A 111 13.52 4.51 -2.31
C ASP A 111 13.00 4.08 -0.94
N PHE A 112 12.50 2.82 -0.83
CA PHE A 112 11.94 2.28 0.40
C PHE A 112 12.32 0.81 0.60
N ILE A 113 12.35 0.40 1.88
CA ILE A 113 12.50 -0.98 2.30
C ILE A 113 11.40 -1.34 3.30
N GLY A 114 10.61 -2.36 2.96
CA GLY A 114 9.55 -2.92 3.81
C GLY A 114 9.98 -4.22 4.47
N GLY A 115 9.14 -4.69 5.42
CA GLY A 115 9.38 -5.93 6.15
C GLY A 115 9.79 -5.73 7.61
N PHE A 116 9.91 -4.49 8.09
CA PHE A 116 9.95 -4.24 9.53
C PHE A 116 8.53 -4.47 10.09
N SER A 117 8.09 -5.73 10.09
CA SER A 117 6.68 -6.11 10.18
C SER A 117 6.45 -7.27 11.15
N ALA A 118 5.21 -7.36 11.66
CA ALA A 118 4.71 -8.46 12.49
C ALA A 118 3.35 -8.97 12.00
N LEU A 119 3.10 -10.27 12.14
CA LEU A 119 1.87 -10.95 11.74
C LEU A 119 1.18 -11.52 12.99
N VAL A 120 0.26 -10.75 13.59
CA VAL A 120 -0.27 -10.99 14.94
C VAL A 120 -1.76 -11.31 14.98
N ASP A 121 -2.36 -11.61 13.84
CA ASP A 121 -3.76 -12.01 13.74
C ASP A 121 -4.10 -13.27 14.55
N LYS A 122 -3.12 -14.15 14.78
CA LYS A 122 -3.27 -15.37 15.59
C LYS A 122 -2.89 -15.20 17.06
N GLY A 123 -2.24 -14.11 17.40
CA GLY A 123 -1.69 -13.83 18.73
C GLY A 123 -0.24 -13.36 18.62
N PHE A 124 0.41 -13.16 19.76
CA PHE A 124 1.77 -12.63 19.83
C PHE A 124 2.81 -13.69 20.14
N THR A 125 3.94 -13.64 19.45
CA THR A 125 5.21 -14.19 19.94
C THR A 125 5.99 -13.10 20.71
N LYS A 126 7.11 -13.48 21.32
CA LYS A 126 8.01 -12.49 21.94
C LYS A 126 8.61 -11.54 20.92
N GLY A 127 8.92 -12.07 19.72
CA GLY A 127 9.45 -11.28 18.62
C GLY A 127 8.46 -10.24 18.10
N ASP A 128 7.18 -10.59 18.01
CA ASP A 128 6.13 -9.67 17.59
C ASP A 128 6.01 -8.49 18.57
N LEU A 129 5.97 -8.76 19.87
CA LEU A 129 5.87 -7.70 20.88
C LEU A 129 7.08 -6.76 20.86
N ARG A 130 8.30 -7.31 20.77
CA ARG A 130 9.53 -6.52 20.67
C ARG A 130 9.57 -5.67 19.43
N LEU A 131 9.13 -6.22 18.28
CA LEU A 131 9.04 -5.45 17.05
C LEU A 131 8.07 -4.30 17.20
N ILE A 132 6.84 -4.55 17.66
CA ILE A 132 5.81 -3.53 17.81
C ILE A 132 6.29 -2.40 18.73
N GLU A 133 6.89 -2.75 19.86
CA GLU A 133 7.46 -1.78 20.81
C GLU A 133 8.61 -0.96 20.20
N SER A 134 9.33 -1.54 19.22
CA SER A 134 10.44 -0.86 18.54
C SER A 134 10.00 0.03 17.38
N ILE A 135 8.76 -0.10 16.84
CA ILE A 135 8.31 0.63 15.65
C ILE A 135 8.48 2.16 15.79
N PRO A 136 8.03 2.81 16.89
CA PRO A 136 8.14 4.26 17.00
C PRO A 136 9.60 4.75 16.90
N ALA A 137 10.50 4.11 17.64
CA ALA A 137 11.92 4.45 17.62
C ALA A 137 12.58 4.12 16.26
N ALA A 138 12.24 2.97 15.68
CA ALA A 138 12.77 2.54 14.39
C ALA A 138 12.42 3.53 13.27
N LEU A 139 11.14 3.87 13.12
CA LEU A 139 10.69 4.74 12.02
C LEU A 139 11.06 6.22 12.21
N SER A 140 11.26 6.67 13.45
CA SER A 140 11.75 8.02 13.71
C SER A 140 13.26 8.18 13.47
N GLN A 141 14.04 7.09 13.55
CA GLN A 141 15.50 7.08 13.39
C GLN A 141 15.99 6.63 12.02
N THR A 142 15.08 6.24 11.13
CA THR A 142 15.41 5.72 9.78
C THR A 142 14.66 6.51 8.71
N ASP A 143 15.25 6.62 7.52
CA ASP A 143 14.66 7.40 6.42
C ASP A 143 13.82 6.53 5.49
N ARG A 144 14.31 5.33 5.14
CA ARG A 144 13.75 4.48 4.07
C ARG A 144 12.96 3.27 4.56
N VAL A 145 13.02 2.98 5.87
CA VAL A 145 12.31 1.83 6.45
C VAL A 145 10.83 2.13 6.60
N CYS A 146 10.01 1.19 6.09
CA CYS A 146 8.57 1.17 6.29
C CYS A 146 8.16 -0.06 7.10
N SER A 147 7.08 0.07 7.86
CA SER A 147 6.61 -0.95 8.79
C SER A 147 5.14 -1.27 8.59
N SER A 148 4.76 -2.49 8.92
CA SER A 148 3.36 -2.90 8.98
C SER A 148 3.10 -3.94 10.06
N VAL A 149 1.86 -3.97 10.54
CA VAL A 149 1.38 -5.02 11.44
C VAL A 149 0.06 -5.57 10.93
N ASN A 150 0.01 -6.90 10.66
CA ASN A 150 -1.22 -7.58 10.29
C ASN A 150 -1.93 -8.04 11.56
N VAL A 151 -3.04 -7.39 11.91
CA VAL A 151 -3.77 -7.63 13.18
C VAL A 151 -5.00 -8.50 13.03
N GLY A 152 -5.38 -8.82 11.80
CA GLY A 152 -6.59 -9.59 11.52
C GLY A 152 -6.52 -10.40 10.23
N SER A 153 -7.37 -11.39 10.13
CA SER A 153 -7.63 -12.10 8.88
C SER A 153 -9.04 -12.72 8.90
N THR A 154 -9.59 -12.94 7.72
CA THR A 154 -10.86 -13.68 7.58
C THR A 154 -10.77 -15.07 8.20
N LYS A 155 -9.58 -15.69 8.16
CA LYS A 155 -9.36 -17.05 8.67
C LYS A 155 -9.21 -17.12 10.18
N SER A 156 -8.56 -16.13 10.81
CA SER A 156 -8.22 -16.16 12.24
C SER A 156 -8.99 -15.15 13.09
N GLY A 157 -9.74 -14.23 12.47
CA GLY A 157 -10.43 -13.15 13.18
C GLY A 157 -9.53 -11.93 13.42
N ILE A 158 -9.89 -11.09 14.39
CA ILE A 158 -9.13 -9.85 14.72
C ILE A 158 -8.56 -9.97 16.13
N ASN A 159 -7.30 -9.59 16.28
CA ASN A 159 -6.61 -9.45 17.57
C ASN A 159 -6.81 -8.02 18.11
N LEU A 160 -7.80 -7.82 19.00
CA LEU A 160 -8.11 -6.49 19.54
C LEU A 160 -7.02 -5.96 20.49
N ASP A 161 -6.23 -6.83 21.12
CA ASP A 161 -5.07 -6.39 21.89
C ASP A 161 -4.03 -5.74 20.98
N ALA A 162 -3.81 -6.32 19.78
CA ALA A 162 -2.95 -5.72 18.78
C ALA A 162 -3.54 -4.40 18.24
N VAL A 163 -4.83 -4.35 17.94
CA VAL A 163 -5.50 -3.11 17.48
C VAL A 163 -5.31 -1.97 18.47
N LYS A 164 -5.47 -2.25 19.77
CA LYS A 164 -5.21 -1.26 20.82
C LYS A 164 -3.75 -0.77 20.80
N MET A 165 -2.79 -1.67 20.62
CA MET A 165 -1.38 -1.29 20.48
C MET A 165 -1.14 -0.42 19.26
N MET A 166 -1.83 -0.69 18.13
CA MET A 166 -1.67 0.08 16.90
C MET A 166 -2.12 1.53 17.05
N GLY A 167 -3.24 1.80 17.71
CA GLY A 167 -3.68 3.17 17.96
C GLY A 167 -2.66 3.97 18.77
N LYS A 168 -2.06 3.35 19.78
CA LYS A 168 -0.93 3.94 20.54
C LYS A 168 0.29 4.17 19.64
N THR A 169 0.69 3.17 18.85
CA THR A 169 1.86 3.26 17.96
C THR A 169 1.70 4.40 16.93
N VAL A 170 0.53 4.52 16.29
CA VAL A 170 0.23 5.60 15.34
C VAL A 170 0.35 6.97 16.01
N LYS A 171 -0.23 7.13 17.21
CA LYS A 171 -0.16 8.38 17.97
C LYS A 171 1.27 8.73 18.36
N GLU A 172 2.05 7.77 18.79
CA GLU A 172 3.45 7.94 19.19
C GLU A 172 4.33 8.32 17.99
N LEU A 173 4.16 7.65 16.82
CA LEU A 173 4.85 7.98 15.58
C LEU A 173 4.59 9.43 15.15
N ALA A 174 3.33 9.86 15.19
CA ALA A 174 2.96 11.22 14.86
C ALA A 174 3.64 12.23 15.80
N ASN A 175 3.64 11.97 17.12
CA ASN A 175 4.26 12.84 18.11
C ASN A 175 5.78 12.93 17.96
N LEU A 176 6.46 11.79 17.66
CA LEU A 176 7.92 11.75 17.46
C LEU A 176 8.36 12.49 16.19
N SER A 177 7.45 12.68 15.24
CA SER A 177 7.72 13.40 13.99
C SER A 177 6.93 14.72 13.87
N LYS A 178 6.59 15.34 15.00
CA LYS A 178 5.77 16.56 15.03
C LYS A 178 6.33 17.74 14.22
N GLU A 179 7.64 17.85 14.10
CA GLU A 179 8.32 18.89 13.29
C GLU A 179 8.16 18.66 11.78
N ALA A 180 7.70 17.47 11.39
CA ALA A 180 7.39 17.08 10.03
C ALA A 180 5.91 16.66 9.89
N ASP A 181 5.01 17.35 10.60
CA ASP A 181 3.56 17.15 10.53
C ASP A 181 3.10 15.71 10.76
N GLY A 182 3.82 14.92 11.58
CA GLY A 182 3.46 13.54 11.88
C GLY A 182 3.89 12.52 10.81
N LEU A 183 4.79 12.87 9.90
CA LEU A 183 5.16 12.10 8.70
C LEU A 183 5.64 10.67 9.00
N ALA A 184 6.21 10.39 10.19
CA ALA A 184 6.60 9.02 10.53
C ALA A 184 5.40 8.04 10.55
N ALA A 185 4.19 8.52 10.81
CA ALA A 185 2.98 7.70 10.74
C ALA A 185 2.65 7.27 9.30
N ALA A 186 3.04 8.05 8.27
CA ALA A 186 2.86 7.68 6.87
C ALA A 186 3.71 6.46 6.44
N LYS A 187 4.76 6.12 7.20
CA LYS A 187 5.60 4.94 6.96
C LYS A 187 5.09 3.67 7.65
N PHE A 188 3.93 3.74 8.32
CA PHE A 188 3.34 2.66 9.10
C PHE A 188 1.94 2.31 8.63
N VAL A 189 1.67 1.01 8.45
CA VAL A 189 0.37 0.50 7.97
C VAL A 189 -0.13 -0.62 8.87
N VAL A 190 -1.40 -0.59 9.23
CA VAL A 190 -2.08 -1.69 9.92
C VAL A 190 -2.93 -2.46 8.93
N PHE A 191 -2.79 -3.79 8.89
CA PHE A 191 -3.46 -4.64 7.91
C PHE A 191 -4.44 -5.64 8.55
N THR A 192 -5.46 -5.98 7.77
CA THR A 192 -6.19 -7.26 7.80
C THR A 192 -6.03 -7.97 6.46
N ASN A 193 -5.84 -9.30 6.49
CA ASN A 193 -5.59 -10.11 5.29
C ASN A 193 -4.41 -9.60 4.45
N ALA A 194 -3.31 -9.20 5.08
CA ALA A 194 -2.12 -8.74 4.37
C ALA A 194 -1.62 -9.82 3.40
N VAL A 195 -1.27 -9.41 2.18
CA VAL A 195 -0.72 -10.30 1.15
C VAL A 195 0.82 -10.30 1.19
N PRO A 196 1.44 -11.47 0.95
CA PRO A 196 2.88 -11.65 1.15
C PRO A 196 3.75 -11.15 -0.02
N ASP A 197 3.15 -10.69 -1.10
CA ASP A 197 3.78 -10.34 -2.38
C ASP A 197 3.48 -8.92 -2.85
N ASN A 198 2.92 -8.09 -1.99
CA ASN A 198 2.51 -6.72 -2.31
C ASN A 198 3.71 -5.83 -2.67
N PRO A 199 3.78 -5.25 -3.89
CA PRO A 199 4.87 -4.36 -4.27
C PRO A 199 4.62 -2.87 -3.96
N PHE A 200 3.38 -2.46 -3.66
CA PHE A 200 2.98 -1.05 -3.63
C PHE A 200 3.03 -0.39 -2.25
N MET A 201 2.49 -1.04 -1.23
CA MET A 201 2.25 -0.39 0.05
C MET A 201 3.54 -0.14 0.84
N ALA A 202 3.56 0.96 1.58
CA ALA A 202 4.52 1.13 2.66
C ALA A 202 4.40 -0.06 3.63
N GLY A 203 5.53 -0.59 4.09
CA GLY A 203 5.52 -1.75 4.98
C GLY A 203 5.16 -3.09 4.33
N ALA A 204 5.12 -3.17 2.99
CA ALA A 204 5.07 -4.46 2.29
C ALA A 204 6.16 -5.40 2.81
N PHE A 205 5.88 -6.68 2.84
CA PHE A 205 6.84 -7.69 3.30
C PHE A 205 6.92 -8.86 2.33
N HIS A 206 7.98 -9.63 2.45
CA HIS A 206 8.20 -10.85 1.67
C HIS A 206 7.76 -12.06 2.50
N GLY A 207 6.74 -12.79 2.02
CA GLY A 207 6.21 -13.96 2.72
C GLY A 207 7.20 -15.10 2.78
N VAL A 208 7.11 -15.92 3.84
CA VAL A 208 7.98 -17.08 4.04
C VAL A 208 7.77 -18.19 3.02
N GLU A 209 6.62 -18.18 2.35
CA GLU A 209 6.25 -19.09 1.27
C GLU A 209 6.77 -18.69 -0.11
N ASN A 210 7.29 -17.48 -0.25
CA ASN A 210 7.81 -16.96 -1.51
C ASN A 210 9.24 -17.46 -1.79
N PRO A 211 9.72 -17.41 -3.07
CA PRO A 211 11.09 -17.75 -3.43
C PRO A 211 12.13 -16.92 -2.64
N ASP A 212 13.36 -17.43 -2.51
CA ASP A 212 14.44 -16.73 -1.76
C ASP A 212 14.65 -15.29 -2.26
N ILE A 213 14.65 -15.11 -3.59
CA ILE A 213 14.72 -13.79 -4.21
C ILE A 213 13.76 -13.75 -5.39
N VAL A 214 12.91 -12.71 -5.43
CA VAL A 214 11.90 -12.53 -6.48
C VAL A 214 11.72 -11.06 -6.81
N LEU A 215 11.38 -10.72 -8.04
CA LEU A 215 11.00 -9.37 -8.45
C LEU A 215 9.50 -9.28 -8.69
N ASN A 216 8.81 -8.47 -7.89
CA ASN A 216 7.40 -8.11 -8.06
C ASN A 216 7.29 -6.72 -8.68
N VAL A 217 6.27 -6.51 -9.49
CA VAL A 217 6.07 -5.25 -10.22
C VAL A 217 4.69 -4.69 -9.95
N GLY A 218 4.64 -3.42 -9.64
CA GLY A 218 3.42 -2.65 -9.57
C GLY A 218 3.32 -1.68 -10.74
N ILE A 219 2.27 -1.80 -11.54
CA ILE A 219 1.97 -0.88 -12.62
C ILE A 219 0.70 -0.11 -12.33
N SER A 220 0.68 1.18 -12.72
CA SER A 220 -0.42 2.09 -12.46
C SER A 220 -0.77 2.88 -13.72
N GLY A 221 -1.96 3.45 -13.76
CA GLY A 221 -2.42 4.27 -14.88
C GLY A 221 -3.86 4.76 -14.69
N PRO A 222 -4.21 5.46 -13.58
CA PRO A 222 -5.50 6.13 -13.45
C PRO A 222 -5.79 7.06 -14.60
N GLY A 223 -4.78 7.82 -15.06
CA GLY A 223 -4.89 8.73 -16.21
C GLY A 223 -5.28 8.01 -17.51
N VAL A 224 -4.74 6.81 -17.76
CA VAL A 224 -5.08 6.00 -18.93
C VAL A 224 -6.54 5.55 -18.87
N VAL A 225 -6.99 5.09 -17.72
CA VAL A 225 -8.39 4.69 -17.53
C VAL A 225 -9.31 5.90 -17.65
N ARG A 226 -8.97 7.04 -17.04
CA ARG A 226 -9.74 8.28 -17.17
C ARG A 226 -9.88 8.72 -18.63
N HIS A 227 -8.78 8.73 -19.37
CA HIS A 227 -8.80 9.11 -20.80
C HIS A 227 -9.72 8.19 -21.62
N ALA A 228 -9.65 6.88 -21.36
CA ALA A 228 -10.54 5.93 -22.04
C ALA A 228 -12.02 6.18 -21.72
N LEU A 229 -12.37 6.54 -20.48
CA LEU A 229 -13.74 6.83 -20.07
C LEU A 229 -14.23 8.18 -20.61
N ALA A 230 -13.39 9.20 -20.62
CA ALA A 230 -13.72 10.53 -21.16
C ALA A 230 -14.09 10.50 -22.65
N ASN A 231 -13.60 9.50 -23.38
CA ASN A 231 -13.91 9.30 -24.81
C ASN A 231 -15.16 8.43 -25.06
N ILE A 232 -15.81 7.93 -24.01
CA ILE A 232 -17.06 7.17 -24.13
C ILE A 232 -18.25 8.14 -24.19
N SER A 233 -19.28 7.77 -24.96
CA SER A 233 -20.53 8.54 -24.98
C SER A 233 -21.14 8.68 -23.58
N LYS A 234 -21.59 9.88 -23.23
CA LYS A 234 -22.32 10.11 -21.95
C LYS A 234 -23.63 9.32 -21.85
N THR A 235 -24.11 8.74 -22.95
CA THR A 235 -25.29 7.86 -23.02
C THR A 235 -24.93 6.38 -23.02
N ALA A 236 -23.63 6.04 -22.93
CA ALA A 236 -23.17 4.67 -22.87
C ALA A 236 -23.70 3.96 -21.62
N LYS A 237 -24.01 2.70 -21.76
CA LYS A 237 -24.42 1.87 -20.63
C LYS A 237 -23.24 1.43 -19.77
N ILE A 238 -23.51 1.04 -18.54
CA ILE A 238 -22.49 0.61 -17.59
C ILE A 238 -21.67 -0.61 -18.07
N ASP A 239 -22.27 -1.50 -18.81
CA ASP A 239 -21.58 -2.64 -19.44
C ASP A 239 -20.55 -2.19 -20.49
N GLU A 240 -20.84 -1.17 -21.29
CA GLU A 240 -19.90 -0.58 -22.25
C GLU A 240 -18.72 0.09 -21.54
N ILE A 241 -18.99 0.84 -20.47
CA ILE A 241 -17.97 1.45 -19.59
C ILE A 241 -17.07 0.35 -18.99
N THR A 242 -17.67 -0.70 -18.46
CA THR A 242 -16.95 -1.84 -17.85
C THR A 242 -16.02 -2.52 -18.85
N GLU A 243 -16.49 -2.75 -20.09
CA GLU A 243 -15.67 -3.36 -21.16
C GLU A 243 -14.49 -2.45 -21.57
N ALA A 244 -14.68 -1.14 -21.60
CA ALA A 244 -13.60 -0.19 -21.90
C ALA A 244 -12.51 -0.25 -20.81
N ILE A 245 -12.89 -0.25 -19.52
CA ILE A 245 -11.95 -0.37 -18.41
C ILE A 245 -11.16 -1.68 -18.51
N LYS A 246 -11.83 -2.80 -18.76
CA LYS A 246 -11.17 -4.11 -18.92
C LYS A 246 -10.13 -4.12 -20.03
N LYS A 247 -10.47 -3.55 -21.20
CA LYS A 247 -9.54 -3.46 -22.35
C LYS A 247 -8.31 -2.65 -22.03
N VAL A 248 -8.49 -1.50 -21.39
CA VAL A 248 -7.36 -0.62 -21.01
C VAL A 248 -6.51 -1.29 -19.94
N SER A 249 -7.13 -1.87 -18.91
CA SER A 249 -6.43 -2.61 -17.85
C SER A 249 -5.61 -3.77 -18.40
N PHE A 250 -6.11 -4.48 -19.40
CA PHE A 250 -5.34 -5.50 -20.11
C PHE A 250 -4.05 -4.93 -20.72
N LYS A 251 -4.15 -3.80 -21.44
CA LYS A 251 -2.98 -3.16 -22.11
C LYS A 251 -1.94 -2.69 -21.07
N ILE A 252 -2.40 -2.01 -20.01
CA ILE A 252 -1.54 -1.55 -18.91
C ILE A 252 -0.77 -2.74 -18.33
N THR A 253 -1.47 -3.82 -17.99
CA THR A 253 -0.86 -5.00 -17.39
C THR A 253 0.18 -5.65 -18.30
N ARG A 254 -0.10 -5.74 -19.61
CA ARG A 254 0.87 -6.29 -20.59
C ARG A 254 2.16 -5.48 -20.63
N MET A 255 2.08 -4.17 -20.53
CA MET A 255 3.25 -3.29 -20.46
C MET A 255 4.06 -3.55 -19.17
N GLY A 256 3.38 -3.61 -18.02
CA GLY A 256 4.05 -3.90 -16.75
C GLY A 256 4.73 -5.27 -16.74
N GLU A 257 4.09 -6.30 -17.29
CA GLU A 257 4.70 -7.63 -17.40
C GLU A 257 5.95 -7.63 -18.30
N LEU A 258 5.91 -6.90 -19.43
CA LEU A 258 7.05 -6.76 -20.32
C LEU A 258 8.25 -6.13 -19.61
N VAL A 259 8.02 -4.98 -18.96
CA VAL A 259 9.07 -4.25 -18.23
C VAL A 259 9.59 -5.09 -17.06
N GLY A 260 8.70 -5.67 -16.26
CA GLY A 260 9.08 -6.45 -15.09
C GLY A 260 9.89 -7.69 -15.42
N LYS A 261 9.50 -8.43 -16.44
CA LYS A 261 10.28 -9.61 -16.92
C LYS A 261 11.65 -9.22 -17.43
N GLU A 262 11.79 -8.09 -18.12
CA GLU A 262 13.08 -7.61 -18.58
C GLU A 262 14.01 -7.26 -17.41
N VAL A 263 13.49 -6.54 -16.40
CA VAL A 263 14.25 -6.21 -15.18
C VAL A 263 14.69 -7.49 -14.46
N ALA A 264 13.76 -8.44 -14.22
CA ALA A 264 14.05 -9.69 -13.54
C ALA A 264 15.09 -10.52 -14.28
N ASN A 265 14.97 -10.63 -15.62
CA ASN A 265 15.93 -11.37 -16.46
C ASN A 265 17.34 -10.76 -16.40
N ARG A 266 17.47 -9.44 -16.45
CA ARG A 266 18.77 -8.76 -16.36
C ARG A 266 19.42 -8.88 -14.97
N LEU A 267 18.58 -8.91 -13.92
CA LEU A 267 19.03 -9.15 -12.55
C LEU A 267 19.36 -10.62 -12.29
N GLY A 268 18.92 -11.55 -13.15
CA GLY A 268 19.08 -12.99 -12.95
C GLY A 268 18.23 -13.52 -11.80
N VAL A 269 17.07 -12.91 -11.52
CA VAL A 269 16.14 -13.31 -10.46
C VAL A 269 14.81 -13.79 -11.05
N GLU A 270 14.04 -14.54 -10.26
CA GLU A 270 12.70 -14.96 -10.67
C GLU A 270 11.76 -13.76 -10.79
N PHE A 271 10.95 -13.72 -11.87
CA PHE A 271 9.81 -12.80 -11.96
C PHE A 271 8.66 -13.36 -11.12
N GLY A 272 8.22 -12.60 -10.14
CA GLY A 272 7.14 -12.96 -9.21
C GLY A 272 5.78 -12.63 -9.81
N ILE A 273 5.17 -11.56 -9.33
CA ILE A 273 3.84 -11.14 -9.73
C ILE A 273 3.83 -9.75 -10.37
N ILE A 274 2.76 -9.50 -11.12
CA ILE A 274 2.37 -8.16 -11.48
C ILE A 274 1.11 -7.75 -10.70
N ASP A 275 1.17 -6.57 -10.13
CA ASP A 275 0.06 -5.91 -9.46
C ASP A 275 -0.39 -4.74 -10.33
N LEU A 276 -1.59 -4.83 -10.90
CA LEU A 276 -2.23 -3.69 -11.54
C LEU A 276 -3.08 -2.97 -10.51
N SER A 277 -2.52 -1.96 -9.89
CA SER A 277 -3.24 -1.10 -8.97
C SER A 277 -3.31 0.32 -9.53
N LEU A 278 -4.54 0.83 -9.70
CA LEU A 278 -4.73 2.24 -10.00
C LEU A 278 -4.38 3.03 -8.73
N ALA A 279 -3.09 3.28 -8.57
CA ALA A 279 -2.52 4.05 -7.48
C ALA A 279 -2.27 5.47 -7.98
N PRO A 280 -3.05 6.46 -7.56
CA PRO A 280 -2.94 7.83 -8.04
C PRO A 280 -1.65 8.50 -7.57
N THR A 281 -1.37 9.66 -8.17
CA THR A 281 -0.38 10.61 -7.66
C THR A 281 -1.04 11.98 -7.52
N PRO A 282 -0.41 12.94 -6.81
CA PRO A 282 -0.90 14.31 -6.77
C PRO A 282 -0.86 15.04 -8.12
N ALA A 283 -0.28 14.43 -9.15
CA ALA A 283 -0.20 15.02 -10.49
C ALA A 283 -1.58 15.17 -11.15
N VAL A 284 -1.76 16.27 -11.85
CA VAL A 284 -2.98 16.52 -12.61
C VAL A 284 -3.22 15.43 -13.65
N GLY A 285 -4.39 14.83 -13.64
CA GLY A 285 -4.78 13.78 -14.57
C GLY A 285 -4.51 12.36 -14.12
N ASP A 286 -3.82 12.15 -13.00
CA ASP A 286 -3.51 10.82 -12.44
C ASP A 286 -4.31 10.58 -11.14
N SER A 287 -5.65 10.63 -11.22
CA SER A 287 -6.56 10.58 -10.08
C SER A 287 -7.64 9.51 -10.26
N VAL A 288 -7.76 8.62 -9.28
CA VAL A 288 -8.88 7.67 -9.18
C VAL A 288 -10.18 8.40 -8.86
N GLY A 289 -10.13 9.45 -8.04
CA GLY A 289 -11.28 10.31 -7.77
C GLY A 289 -11.88 10.84 -9.07
N ASN A 290 -11.06 11.40 -9.96
CA ASN A 290 -11.54 11.88 -11.26
C ASN A 290 -12.00 10.73 -12.19
N VAL A 291 -11.42 9.53 -12.11
CA VAL A 291 -11.95 8.34 -12.83
C VAL A 291 -13.37 8.04 -12.39
N LEU A 292 -13.67 8.13 -11.09
CA LEU A 292 -15.03 7.90 -10.58
C LEU A 292 -16.04 8.95 -11.05
N GLU A 293 -15.60 10.20 -11.24
CA GLU A 293 -16.44 11.28 -11.79
C GLU A 293 -16.81 11.04 -13.25
N GLU A 294 -15.95 10.38 -14.04
CA GLU A 294 -16.27 10.01 -15.44
C GLU A 294 -17.44 9.01 -15.56
N PHE A 295 -17.83 8.34 -14.46
CA PHE A 295 -19.08 7.55 -14.42
C PHE A 295 -20.35 8.42 -14.42
N GLY A 296 -20.21 9.74 -14.38
CA GLY A 296 -21.31 10.71 -14.35
C GLY A 296 -21.67 11.22 -12.96
N LEU A 297 -20.73 11.12 -12.02
CA LEU A 297 -20.85 11.72 -10.70
C LEU A 297 -20.42 13.19 -10.76
N GLU A 298 -21.16 14.08 -10.09
CA GLU A 298 -20.78 15.50 -9.96
C GLU A 298 -19.47 15.68 -9.19
N SER A 299 -19.29 14.86 -8.16
CA SER A 299 -18.07 14.80 -7.36
C SER A 299 -17.97 13.45 -6.66
N VAL A 300 -16.77 13.02 -6.38
CA VAL A 300 -16.52 11.90 -5.46
C VAL A 300 -17.15 12.26 -4.10
N GLY A 301 -17.83 11.28 -3.49
CA GLY A 301 -18.63 11.51 -2.28
C GLY A 301 -20.14 11.50 -2.55
N ALA A 302 -20.59 11.83 -3.76
CA ALA A 302 -21.99 11.70 -4.14
C ALA A 302 -22.50 10.26 -3.98
N TYR A 303 -23.81 10.09 -3.80
CA TYR A 303 -24.43 8.77 -3.84
C TYR A 303 -24.15 8.12 -5.21
N GLY A 304 -23.73 6.85 -5.20
CA GLY A 304 -23.25 6.15 -6.40
C GLY A 304 -21.71 6.00 -6.44
N THR A 305 -20.94 6.79 -5.68
CA THR A 305 -19.46 6.67 -5.64
C THR A 305 -19.00 5.25 -5.28
N THR A 306 -19.60 4.64 -4.26
CA THR A 306 -19.25 3.26 -3.85
C THR A 306 -19.59 2.25 -4.96
N LEU A 307 -20.71 2.43 -5.69
CA LEU A 307 -21.04 1.59 -6.84
C LEU A 307 -20.02 1.76 -7.98
N ALA A 308 -19.70 3.01 -8.34
CA ALA A 308 -18.70 3.30 -9.39
C ALA A 308 -17.34 2.68 -9.05
N LEU A 309 -16.91 2.79 -7.78
CA LEU A 309 -15.67 2.18 -7.30
C LEU A 309 -15.72 0.65 -7.36
N ALA A 310 -16.84 0.03 -7.01
CA ALA A 310 -17.01 -1.43 -7.12
C ALA A 310 -16.88 -1.91 -8.57
N ILE A 311 -17.49 -1.20 -9.51
CA ILE A 311 -17.40 -1.50 -10.95
C ILE A 311 -15.96 -1.32 -11.43
N LEU A 312 -15.34 -0.19 -11.10
CA LEU A 312 -13.94 0.11 -11.47
C LEU A 312 -12.99 -0.98 -10.96
N ASN A 313 -13.09 -1.30 -9.66
CA ASN A 313 -12.22 -2.29 -9.02
C ASN A 313 -12.34 -3.68 -9.65
N ASP A 314 -13.57 -4.15 -9.89
CA ASP A 314 -13.84 -5.43 -10.53
C ASP A 314 -13.37 -5.49 -12.00
N ALA A 315 -13.62 -4.43 -12.76
CA ALA A 315 -13.21 -4.36 -14.15
C ALA A 315 -11.68 -4.33 -14.32
N VAL A 316 -10.98 -3.60 -13.46
CA VAL A 316 -9.51 -3.57 -13.40
C VAL A 316 -8.95 -4.96 -13.10
N LYS A 317 -9.47 -5.65 -12.08
CA LYS A 317 -9.06 -7.02 -11.74
C LYS A 317 -9.27 -8.00 -12.88
N LYS A 318 -10.43 -7.95 -13.54
CA LYS A 318 -10.74 -8.82 -14.68
C LYS A 318 -9.82 -8.55 -15.87
N GLY A 319 -9.57 -7.28 -16.20
CA GLY A 319 -8.66 -6.91 -17.27
C GLY A 319 -7.22 -7.34 -16.99
N GLY A 320 -6.73 -7.09 -15.79
CA GLY A 320 -5.39 -7.49 -15.34
C GLY A 320 -5.19 -9.01 -15.32
N ALA A 321 -6.13 -9.76 -14.76
CA ALA A 321 -6.04 -11.22 -14.67
C ALA A 321 -6.00 -11.92 -16.04
N MET A 322 -6.57 -11.32 -17.08
CA MET A 322 -6.53 -11.85 -18.45
C MET A 322 -5.20 -11.54 -19.16
N ALA A 323 -4.42 -10.59 -18.68
CA ALA A 323 -3.27 -10.03 -19.38
C ALA A 323 -1.93 -10.65 -18.99
N ALA A 324 -1.80 -11.20 -17.78
CA ALA A 324 -0.56 -11.69 -17.23
C ALA A 324 -0.64 -13.13 -16.74
N THR A 325 0.52 -13.79 -16.67
CA THR A 325 0.62 -15.19 -16.23
C THR A 325 0.64 -15.32 -14.71
N ARG A 326 1.03 -14.26 -14.00
CA ARG A 326 1.14 -14.20 -12.53
C ARG A 326 0.61 -12.84 -12.07
N VAL A 327 -0.61 -12.80 -11.58
CA VAL A 327 -1.23 -11.62 -10.98
C VAL A 327 -1.28 -11.82 -9.48
N GLY A 328 -0.91 -10.81 -8.72
CA GLY A 328 -0.88 -10.86 -7.26
C GLY A 328 -0.98 -9.47 -6.64
N GLY A 329 -0.45 -9.33 -5.44
CA GLY A 329 -0.49 -8.08 -4.70
C GLY A 329 -1.91 -7.66 -4.34
N LEU A 330 -2.21 -6.39 -4.47
CA LEU A 330 -3.50 -5.81 -4.11
C LEU A 330 -4.45 -5.62 -5.31
N THR A 331 -3.93 -5.57 -6.49
CA THR A 331 -4.62 -5.35 -7.79
C THR A 331 -6.01 -4.73 -7.67
N GLY A 332 -6.22 -3.54 -8.25
CA GLY A 332 -7.51 -2.84 -8.28
C GLY A 332 -7.38 -1.32 -8.13
N ALA A 333 -8.36 -0.67 -7.51
CA ALA A 333 -8.39 0.77 -7.34
C ALA A 333 -8.03 1.16 -5.90
N PHE A 334 -7.04 2.06 -5.76
CA PHE A 334 -6.62 2.68 -4.51
C PHE A 334 -7.32 4.02 -4.32
N ILE A 335 -7.56 4.40 -3.09
CA ILE A 335 -8.22 5.66 -2.73
C ILE A 335 -7.44 6.43 -1.65
N PRO A 336 -6.12 6.63 -1.78
CA PRO A 336 -5.36 7.42 -0.81
C PRO A 336 -5.79 8.89 -0.91
N VAL A 337 -6.11 9.51 0.23
CA VAL A 337 -6.69 10.86 0.20
C VAL A 337 -5.67 11.93 -0.17
N SER A 338 -4.46 11.89 0.41
CA SER A 338 -3.46 12.93 0.16
C SER A 338 -2.69 12.76 -1.15
N GLU A 339 -2.74 11.58 -1.75
CA GLU A 339 -2.00 11.25 -2.97
C GLU A 339 -2.87 11.36 -4.25
N ASP A 340 -4.14 11.76 -4.13
CA ASP A 340 -5.12 11.80 -5.24
C ASP A 340 -5.79 13.17 -5.32
N GLN A 341 -5.56 13.89 -6.43
CA GLN A 341 -6.09 15.25 -6.61
C GLN A 341 -7.62 15.31 -6.47
N GLY A 342 -8.36 14.37 -7.06
CA GLY A 342 -9.82 14.33 -6.96
C GLY A 342 -10.32 14.06 -5.54
N MET A 343 -9.61 13.20 -4.80
CA MET A 343 -9.92 12.93 -3.38
C MET A 343 -9.60 14.14 -2.51
N ILE A 344 -8.46 14.81 -2.73
CA ILE A 344 -8.07 16.06 -2.05
C ILE A 344 -9.16 17.12 -2.25
N GLU A 345 -9.59 17.36 -3.49
CA GLU A 345 -10.60 18.34 -3.79
C GLU A 345 -11.97 18.00 -3.17
N ALA A 346 -12.39 16.74 -3.23
CA ALA A 346 -13.64 16.29 -2.65
C ALA A 346 -13.65 16.43 -1.11
N THR A 347 -12.52 16.16 -0.47
CA THR A 347 -12.35 16.37 0.98
C THR A 347 -12.39 17.84 1.33
N SER A 348 -11.68 18.70 0.61
CA SER A 348 -11.67 20.16 0.81
C SER A 348 -13.06 20.77 0.69
N LYS A 349 -13.90 20.21 -0.20
CA LYS A 349 -15.30 20.67 -0.39
C LYS A 349 -16.27 20.07 0.61
N GLY A 350 -15.83 19.19 1.53
CA GLY A 350 -16.68 18.48 2.47
C GLY A 350 -17.57 17.40 1.83
N HIS A 351 -17.27 16.97 0.60
CA HIS A 351 -18.02 15.92 -0.10
C HIS A 351 -17.61 14.52 0.39
N LEU A 352 -16.41 14.37 0.94
CA LEU A 352 -15.90 13.15 1.57
C LEU A 352 -15.69 13.36 3.07
N ASN A 353 -16.17 12.43 3.85
CA ASN A 353 -15.88 12.27 5.27
C ASN A 353 -15.35 10.85 5.52
N LEU A 354 -14.93 10.57 6.76
CA LEU A 354 -14.32 9.28 7.10
C LEU A 354 -15.31 8.12 6.91
N GLU A 355 -16.58 8.28 7.30
CA GLU A 355 -17.61 7.26 7.17
C GLU A 355 -17.91 6.91 5.70
N LYS A 356 -17.85 7.91 4.81
CA LYS A 356 -17.98 7.67 3.36
C LYS A 356 -16.78 6.91 2.82
N LEU A 357 -15.57 7.24 3.27
CA LEU A 357 -14.35 6.52 2.93
C LEU A 357 -14.40 5.08 3.40
N GLU A 358 -14.83 4.81 4.65
CA GLU A 358 -15.04 3.45 5.16
C GLU A 358 -16.03 2.65 4.30
N ALA A 359 -17.15 3.26 3.90
CA ALA A 359 -18.08 2.60 2.97
C ALA A 359 -17.42 2.27 1.61
N MET A 360 -16.55 3.14 1.11
CA MET A 360 -15.80 2.90 -0.13
C MET A 360 -14.75 1.79 0.04
N THR A 361 -14.15 1.65 1.23
CA THR A 361 -13.17 0.59 1.49
C THR A 361 -13.75 -0.81 1.46
N CYS A 362 -15.07 -0.96 1.61
CA CYS A 362 -15.73 -2.25 1.39
C CYS A 362 -15.48 -2.82 -0.03
N VAL A 363 -15.22 -1.97 -1.02
CA VAL A 363 -15.13 -2.32 -2.44
C VAL A 363 -13.83 -1.90 -3.13
N CYS A 364 -12.96 -1.12 -2.48
CA CYS A 364 -11.63 -0.77 -3.02
C CYS A 364 -10.63 -1.93 -2.84
N SER A 365 -9.38 -1.75 -3.25
CA SER A 365 -8.34 -2.78 -3.11
C SER A 365 -7.52 -2.67 -1.84
N VAL A 366 -7.51 -1.54 -1.16
CA VAL A 366 -6.58 -1.30 -0.03
C VAL A 366 -7.32 -1.06 1.27
N GLY A 367 -7.97 0.07 1.45
CA GLY A 367 -8.57 0.50 2.72
C GLY A 367 -8.46 2.02 2.90
N LEU A 368 -8.44 2.47 4.15
CA LEU A 368 -8.19 3.86 4.53
C LEU A 368 -6.70 4.17 4.36
N ASP A 369 -6.39 5.01 3.39
CA ASP A 369 -5.01 5.27 3.06
C ASP A 369 -4.69 6.76 3.01
N MET A 370 -3.56 7.16 3.64
CA MET A 370 -3.08 8.54 3.72
C MET A 370 -4.14 9.53 4.20
N ILE A 371 -4.79 9.21 5.32
CA ILE A 371 -5.83 10.00 5.94
C ILE A 371 -5.23 10.90 7.02
N ALA A 372 -5.22 12.22 6.79
CA ALA A 372 -4.86 13.21 7.80
C ALA A 372 -6.05 13.44 8.74
N ILE A 373 -5.83 13.29 10.05
CA ILE A 373 -6.83 13.47 11.11
C ILE A 373 -6.32 14.48 12.16
N PRO A 374 -7.21 15.06 13.00
CA PRO A 374 -6.80 16.00 14.04
C PRO A 374 -5.75 15.43 14.98
N GLY A 375 -4.75 16.25 15.30
CA GLY A 375 -3.61 15.85 16.12
C GLY A 375 -3.97 15.51 17.57
N ASP A 376 -5.12 15.95 18.07
CA ASP A 376 -5.63 15.67 19.42
C ASP A 376 -6.49 14.39 19.49
N THR A 377 -6.75 13.73 18.35
CA THR A 377 -7.46 12.44 18.31
C THR A 377 -6.82 11.44 19.28
N THR A 378 -7.67 10.82 20.12
CA THR A 378 -7.19 9.90 21.15
C THR A 378 -6.74 8.55 20.59
N GLU A 379 -5.84 7.87 21.30
CA GLU A 379 -5.40 6.51 20.95
C GLU A 379 -6.59 5.53 20.82
N ALA A 380 -7.62 5.70 21.65
CA ALA A 380 -8.81 4.86 21.64
C ALA A 380 -9.62 5.08 20.34
N VAL A 381 -9.81 6.32 19.90
CA VAL A 381 -10.52 6.64 18.65
C VAL A 381 -9.74 6.14 17.45
N ILE A 382 -8.40 6.33 17.41
CA ILE A 382 -7.55 5.76 16.35
C ILE A 382 -7.70 4.23 16.31
N SER A 383 -7.68 3.56 17.48
CA SER A 383 -7.90 2.12 17.56
C SER A 383 -9.31 1.71 17.09
N GLY A 384 -10.32 2.54 17.36
CA GLY A 384 -11.70 2.33 16.89
C GLY A 384 -11.78 2.33 15.36
N ILE A 385 -11.22 3.35 14.71
CA ILE A 385 -11.15 3.44 13.24
C ILE A 385 -10.41 2.22 12.66
N ILE A 386 -9.29 1.83 13.27
CA ILE A 386 -8.57 0.63 12.86
C ILE A 386 -9.45 -0.61 13.02
N ALA A 387 -10.18 -0.76 14.13
CA ALA A 387 -11.04 -1.91 14.38
C ALA A 387 -12.16 -2.05 13.35
N ASP A 388 -12.80 -0.94 12.98
CA ASP A 388 -13.88 -0.91 11.98
C ASP A 388 -13.35 -1.32 10.61
N GLU A 389 -12.22 -0.78 10.19
CA GLU A 389 -11.59 -1.14 8.92
C GLU A 389 -11.13 -2.62 8.89
N MET A 390 -10.61 -3.13 10.01
CA MET A 390 -10.27 -4.56 10.12
C MET A 390 -11.51 -5.45 10.04
N ALA A 391 -12.65 -5.03 10.60
CA ALA A 391 -13.91 -5.75 10.50
C ALA A 391 -14.42 -5.79 9.06
N ILE A 392 -14.33 -4.67 8.33
CA ILE A 392 -14.65 -4.60 6.89
C ILE A 392 -13.82 -5.62 6.10
N GLY A 393 -12.50 -5.65 6.29
CA GLY A 393 -11.62 -6.58 5.61
C GLY A 393 -11.89 -8.03 5.95
N MET A 394 -12.08 -8.33 7.23
CA MET A 394 -12.34 -9.67 7.72
C MET A 394 -13.65 -10.25 7.14
N VAL A 395 -14.73 -9.47 7.19
CA VAL A 395 -16.08 -9.93 6.75
C VAL A 395 -16.13 -10.07 5.23
N ASN A 396 -15.52 -9.16 4.50
CA ASN A 396 -15.53 -9.16 3.03
C ASN A 396 -14.45 -10.06 2.40
N SER A 397 -13.63 -10.74 3.20
CA SER A 397 -12.52 -11.61 2.71
C SER A 397 -11.58 -10.86 1.77
N LYS A 398 -11.26 -9.61 2.10
CA LYS A 398 -10.36 -8.75 1.32
C LYS A 398 -9.26 -8.16 2.21
N THR A 399 -8.16 -7.78 1.61
CA THR A 399 -7.16 -6.97 2.31
C THR A 399 -7.75 -5.59 2.60
N THR A 400 -7.63 -5.15 3.85
CA THR A 400 -7.78 -3.75 4.22
C THR A 400 -6.52 -3.27 4.95
N ALA A 401 -6.21 -2.00 4.75
CA ALA A 401 -5.08 -1.32 5.34
C ALA A 401 -5.56 -0.02 5.99
N VAL A 402 -4.88 0.41 7.04
CA VAL A 402 -5.10 1.71 7.67
C VAL A 402 -3.77 2.44 7.78
N ARG A 403 -3.69 3.60 7.14
CA ARG A 403 -2.58 4.54 7.21
C ARG A 403 -3.15 5.91 7.60
N LEU A 404 -3.21 6.13 8.93
CA LEU A 404 -3.71 7.37 9.54
C LEU A 404 -2.56 8.25 9.99
N ILE A 405 -2.70 9.55 9.80
CA ILE A 405 -1.70 10.56 10.19
C ILE A 405 -2.39 11.57 11.11
N PRO A 406 -2.33 11.36 12.45
CA PRO A 406 -2.75 12.38 13.39
C PRO A 406 -1.76 13.55 13.31
N VAL A 407 -2.18 14.71 12.77
CA VAL A 407 -1.26 15.82 12.51
C VAL A 407 -1.10 16.68 13.76
N PRO A 408 0.06 16.65 14.44
CA PRO A 408 0.24 17.36 15.71
C PRO A 408 -0.03 18.85 15.58
N ASN A 409 -0.73 19.43 16.58
CA ASN A 409 -1.10 20.85 16.67
C ASN A 409 -2.04 21.36 15.57
N LYS A 410 -2.58 20.51 14.72
CA LYS A 410 -3.55 20.87 13.67
C LYS A 410 -4.93 20.26 13.97
N LYS A 411 -5.97 20.88 13.40
CA LYS A 411 -7.38 20.54 13.59
C LYS A 411 -8.06 20.26 12.25
N ALA A 412 -9.28 19.75 12.32
CA ALA A 412 -10.13 19.58 11.13
C ALA A 412 -10.22 20.88 10.32
N GLY A 413 -10.06 20.76 9.01
CA GLY A 413 -10.05 21.87 8.06
C GLY A 413 -8.68 22.56 7.87
N ASP A 414 -7.68 22.29 8.72
CA ASP A 414 -6.30 22.73 8.47
C ASP A 414 -5.70 21.92 7.33
N ARG A 415 -4.76 22.53 6.58
CA ARG A 415 -4.04 21.86 5.50
C ARG A 415 -2.68 21.37 5.96
N VAL A 416 -2.30 20.19 5.47
CA VAL A 416 -0.97 19.60 5.66
C VAL A 416 -0.35 19.26 4.30
N VAL A 417 0.95 19.50 4.15
CA VAL A 417 1.72 19.21 2.94
C VAL A 417 2.82 18.20 3.31
N PHE A 418 2.68 16.98 2.85
CA PHE A 418 3.68 15.92 3.05
C PHE A 418 4.77 15.97 1.97
N GLY A 419 4.45 16.51 0.80
CA GLY A 419 5.38 16.70 -0.32
C GLY A 419 5.62 15.44 -1.16
N GLY A 420 6.21 15.66 -2.35
CA GLY A 420 6.51 14.58 -3.29
C GLY A 420 5.28 13.75 -3.67
N LEU A 421 5.42 12.45 -3.70
CA LEU A 421 4.33 11.51 -4.00
C LEU A 421 3.30 11.38 -2.87
N LEU A 422 3.63 11.78 -1.64
CA LEU A 422 2.69 11.73 -0.51
C LEU A 422 1.68 12.88 -0.54
N GLY A 423 1.93 13.90 -1.36
CA GLY A 423 1.00 14.98 -1.67
C GLY A 423 0.67 15.89 -0.50
N GLU A 424 -0.59 16.24 -0.41
CA GLU A 424 -1.15 17.14 0.59
C GLU A 424 -2.59 16.77 0.93
N ALA A 425 -3.08 17.15 2.10
CA ALA A 425 -4.46 16.87 2.51
C ALA A 425 -5.02 18.00 3.38
N ASP A 426 -6.34 18.17 3.32
CA ASP A 426 -7.05 18.83 4.40
C ASP A 426 -7.37 17.80 5.47
N ILE A 427 -7.21 18.20 6.74
CA ILE A 427 -7.47 17.32 7.88
C ILE A 427 -8.96 17.07 7.97
N ILE A 428 -9.34 15.80 7.84
CA ILE A 428 -10.74 15.37 7.87
C ILE A 428 -11.29 15.51 9.29
N ASP A 429 -12.48 16.10 9.42
CA ASP A 429 -13.22 16.06 10.68
C ASP A 429 -13.67 14.64 10.98
N ILE A 430 -13.46 14.21 12.20
CA ILE A 430 -13.79 12.85 12.64
C ILE A 430 -14.69 12.88 13.87
N ASN A 431 -15.53 11.86 14.02
CA ASN A 431 -16.31 11.67 15.21
C ASN A 431 -15.42 11.26 16.39
N ASN A 432 -15.31 12.12 17.40
CA ASN A 432 -14.49 11.89 18.60
C ASN A 432 -15.28 11.26 19.76
N LEU A 433 -16.35 10.54 19.50
CA LEU A 433 -17.09 9.81 20.55
C LEU A 433 -16.18 8.74 21.18
N ASP A 434 -16.25 8.64 22.51
CA ASP A 434 -15.41 7.71 23.26
C ASP A 434 -15.78 6.25 22.99
N CYS A 435 -14.84 5.48 22.46
CA CYS A 435 -14.92 4.03 22.27
C CYS A 435 -13.95 3.25 23.17
N SER A 436 -13.33 3.92 24.15
CA SER A 436 -12.28 3.34 24.99
C SER A 436 -12.70 2.08 25.73
N VAL A 437 -13.96 2.00 26.18
CA VAL A 437 -14.48 0.81 26.86
C VAL A 437 -14.48 -0.41 25.92
N LEU A 438 -14.88 -0.25 24.67
CA LEU A 438 -14.85 -1.32 23.67
C LEU A 438 -13.40 -1.78 23.41
N ILE A 439 -12.53 -0.82 23.11
CA ILE A 439 -11.12 -1.12 22.78
C ILE A 439 -10.38 -1.75 23.97
N ASN A 440 -10.65 -1.29 25.20
CA ASN A 440 -10.02 -1.83 26.42
C ASN A 440 -10.52 -3.22 26.81
N ARG A 441 -11.60 -3.74 26.22
CA ARG A 441 -11.98 -5.14 26.43
C ARG A 441 -10.91 -6.10 25.91
N GLY A 442 -10.20 -5.70 24.84
CA GLY A 442 -9.14 -6.55 24.26
C GLY A 442 -9.64 -7.91 23.80
N GLY A 443 -8.74 -8.87 23.75
CA GLY A 443 -9.03 -10.23 23.35
C GLY A 443 -9.15 -10.42 21.84
N LYS A 444 -9.92 -11.42 21.42
CA LYS A 444 -9.97 -11.84 20.02
C LYS A 444 -11.41 -11.87 19.50
N VAL A 445 -11.63 -11.21 18.38
CA VAL A 445 -12.86 -11.38 17.59
C VAL A 445 -12.73 -12.67 16.78
N ALA A 446 -13.72 -13.55 16.89
CA ALA A 446 -13.72 -14.79 16.15
C ALA A 446 -13.86 -14.57 14.64
N PRO A 447 -13.31 -15.47 13.80
CA PRO A 447 -13.52 -15.41 12.35
C PRO A 447 -15.01 -15.52 12.00
N PRO A 448 -15.48 -14.86 10.92
CA PRO A 448 -16.88 -14.91 10.53
C PRO A 448 -17.25 -16.31 10.01
N ILE A 449 -18.53 -16.67 10.06
CA ILE A 449 -19.03 -18.01 9.64
C ILE A 449 -18.63 -18.32 8.20
N GLN A 450 -18.62 -17.35 7.29
CA GLN A 450 -18.20 -17.55 5.91
C GLN A 450 -16.73 -17.99 5.75
N ALA A 451 -15.89 -17.80 6.77
CA ALA A 451 -14.52 -18.31 6.76
C ALA A 451 -14.46 -19.84 6.94
N LEU A 452 -15.54 -20.45 7.39
CA LEU A 452 -15.67 -21.91 7.57
C LEU A 452 -16.02 -22.66 6.27
N LYS A 453 -15.89 -22.02 5.12
CA LYS A 453 -16.06 -22.70 3.83
C LYS A 453 -14.94 -23.74 3.66
N ASN A 454 -15.35 -24.97 3.59
CA ASN A 454 -14.47 -26.11 3.28
C ASN A 454 -14.39 -26.31 1.76
#